data_f960b0f5ff97470bee3e0a43e73c5db8
#
_entry.id   f960b0f5ff97470bee3e0a43e73c5db8
#
_cell.length_a   1.000
_cell.length_b   1.000
_cell.length_c   1.000
_cell.angle_alpha   90.00
_cell.angle_beta   90.00
_cell.angle_gamma   90.00
#
_symmetry.space_group_name_H-M   'P 1'
#
loop_
_entity.id
_entity.type
_entity.pdbx_description
1 polymer ?
#
loop_
_entity_poly.entity_id
_entity_poly.type
_entity_poly.pdbx_seq_one_letter_code
_entity_poly.pdbx_strand_id
1 'polypeptide(L)'
;AYKWTIDKQPTVTETGSKHGTCSVCGHESGAVEIPALAVKGYSGKYDGKDHSVDASALPEGSVVEYKAADGGWTSVAPSIKDSGSVTVDYRVTIDGTAVDGKVTLEVKPRAITVAAQDASKTYGEDDPKFTYDVTSGELVEGESLQGIEIERDDDDSVRDGGYALRLTQPEGANSNYKITFKDGTFTIDKRELSVTWDTTTEFTYDGEKHCPQAKLHNVIEGDDVSAYVDGAKVKAGTYTAKITELTGDDAGNYKLPAEGLTCEFSI
;
A
#
# COMPACT_ATOMS: atom_id res chain seq x y z
N ALA A 1 51.41 -43.26 -9.27
CA ALA A 1 50.05 -42.72 -9.14
C ALA A 1 49.33 -43.46 -8.03
N TYR A 2 48.47 -42.78 -7.28
CA TYR A 2 47.60 -43.40 -6.29
C TYR A 2 46.24 -43.74 -6.91
N LYS A 3 45.69 -44.91 -6.58
CA LYS A 3 44.31 -45.26 -6.76
C LYS A 3 43.56 -44.94 -5.47
N TRP A 4 42.61 -44.02 -5.50
CA TRP A 4 41.88 -43.59 -4.33
C TRP A 4 40.71 -44.54 -4.02
N THR A 5 40.51 -44.84 -2.73
CA THR A 5 39.37 -45.60 -2.21
C THR A 5 38.72 -44.76 -1.13
N ILE A 6 37.37 -44.57 -1.19
CA ILE A 6 36.63 -43.86 -0.17
C ILE A 6 36.38 -44.75 1.01
N ASP A 7 36.83 -44.36 2.21
CA ASP A 7 36.67 -45.10 3.46
C ASP A 7 35.37 -44.71 4.18
N LYS A 8 35.08 -43.41 4.19
CA LYS A 8 33.85 -42.86 4.71
C LYS A 8 33.28 -41.87 3.69
N GLN A 9 32.04 -42.07 3.29
CA GLN A 9 31.30 -41.14 2.43
C GLN A 9 31.11 -39.80 3.12
N PRO A 10 31.42 -38.65 2.47
CA PRO A 10 30.99 -37.37 2.98
C PRO A 10 29.48 -37.26 2.87
N THR A 11 28.87 -36.47 3.75
CA THR A 11 27.48 -36.06 3.66
C THR A 11 27.39 -34.54 3.47
N VAL A 12 26.21 -33.99 3.43
CA VAL A 12 26.00 -32.52 3.36
C VAL A 12 26.46 -31.79 4.63
N THR A 13 26.60 -32.53 5.76
CA THR A 13 26.96 -31.96 7.07
C THR A 13 28.20 -32.56 7.68
N GLU A 14 28.66 -33.76 7.20
CA GLU A 14 29.78 -34.45 7.77
C GLU A 14 30.90 -34.68 6.75
N THR A 15 32.13 -34.59 7.20
CA THR A 15 33.30 -34.93 6.40
C THR A 15 33.40 -36.45 6.17
N GLY A 16 33.90 -36.82 5.01
CA GLY A 16 34.27 -38.18 4.66
C GLY A 16 35.78 -38.41 4.81
N SER A 17 36.24 -39.59 4.40
CA SER A 17 37.67 -39.90 4.30
C SER A 17 37.97 -40.83 3.14
N LYS A 18 39.16 -40.71 2.57
CA LYS A 18 39.71 -41.62 1.55
C LYS A 18 41.15 -41.92 1.79
N HIS A 19 41.64 -43.06 1.29
CA HIS A 19 43.04 -43.38 1.23
C HIS A 19 43.47 -43.74 -0.22
N GLY A 20 44.73 -43.54 -0.51
CA GLY A 20 45.29 -43.87 -1.81
C GLY A 20 46.23 -45.07 -1.73
N THR A 21 46.07 -46.03 -2.65
CA THR A 21 47.02 -47.15 -2.79
C THR A 21 47.91 -46.87 -4.02
N CYS A 22 49.22 -46.89 -3.80
CA CYS A 22 50.21 -46.72 -4.90
C CYS A 22 50.10 -47.87 -5.91
N SER A 23 49.84 -47.56 -7.15
CA SER A 23 49.66 -48.54 -8.24
C SER A 23 50.96 -49.27 -8.62
N VAL A 24 52.13 -48.85 -8.08
CA VAL A 24 53.47 -49.44 -8.40
C VAL A 24 54.00 -50.25 -7.27
N CYS A 25 53.87 -49.77 -6.02
CA CYS A 25 54.52 -50.45 -4.85
C CYS A 25 53.52 -50.94 -3.78
N GLY A 26 52.17 -50.66 -4.00
CA GLY A 26 51.12 -51.07 -3.05
C GLY A 26 51.10 -50.27 -1.73
N HIS A 27 51.95 -49.24 -1.57
CA HIS A 27 51.94 -48.39 -0.37
C HIS A 27 50.63 -47.65 -0.21
N GLU A 28 50.03 -47.72 0.98
CA GLU A 28 48.84 -46.99 1.32
C GLU A 28 49.20 -45.62 1.90
N SER A 29 48.52 -44.56 1.44
CA SER A 29 48.57 -43.22 2.06
C SER A 29 47.83 -43.26 3.39
N GLY A 30 48.15 -42.33 4.29
CA GLY A 30 47.26 -42.06 5.42
C GLY A 30 45.88 -41.58 4.93
N ALA A 31 44.89 -41.64 5.80
CA ALA A 31 43.56 -41.17 5.51
C ALA A 31 43.57 -39.65 5.17
N VAL A 32 42.92 -39.28 4.08
CA VAL A 32 42.76 -37.92 3.64
C VAL A 32 41.30 -37.55 3.83
N GLU A 33 41.02 -36.43 4.48
CA GLU A 33 39.67 -35.94 4.69
C GLU A 33 39.05 -35.50 3.37
N ILE A 34 37.79 -35.86 3.17
CA ILE A 34 36.93 -35.31 2.14
C ILE A 34 36.01 -34.31 2.84
N PRO A 35 36.04 -32.99 2.52
CA PRO A 35 35.14 -32.00 3.13
C PRO A 35 33.67 -32.37 2.96
N ALA A 36 32.79 -31.88 3.85
CA ALA A 36 31.37 -32.04 3.71
C ALA A 36 30.89 -31.41 2.37
N LEU A 37 29.94 -32.06 1.70
CA LEU A 37 29.41 -31.64 0.39
C LEU A 37 28.31 -30.62 0.58
N ALA A 38 28.64 -29.51 1.22
CA ALA A 38 27.68 -28.43 1.54
C ALA A 38 27.27 -27.68 0.30
N VAL A 39 26.04 -27.95 -0.17
CA VAL A 39 25.34 -27.14 -1.14
C VAL A 39 24.34 -26.27 -0.36
N LYS A 40 24.35 -24.98 -0.60
CA LYS A 40 23.52 -24.00 0.14
C LYS A 40 22.39 -23.50 -0.69
N GLY A 41 21.23 -23.40 -0.09
CA GLY A 41 20.09 -22.67 -0.62
C GLY A 41 20.19 -21.18 -0.31
N TYR A 42 19.10 -20.48 -0.56
CA TYR A 42 18.96 -19.05 -0.28
C TYR A 42 17.69 -18.81 0.56
N SER A 43 17.75 -17.88 1.50
CA SER A 43 16.56 -17.33 2.16
C SER A 43 16.80 -15.86 2.44
N GLY A 44 16.01 -14.99 1.79
CA GLY A 44 16.14 -13.55 1.92
C GLY A 44 14.83 -12.83 1.63
N LYS A 45 14.83 -11.50 1.77
CA LYS A 45 13.75 -10.65 1.34
C LYS A 45 13.91 -10.33 -0.13
N TYR A 46 12.79 -10.10 -0.82
CA TYR A 46 12.79 -9.65 -2.20
C TYR A 46 13.67 -8.40 -2.39
N ASP A 47 14.57 -8.45 -3.35
CA ASP A 47 15.52 -7.38 -3.68
C ASP A 47 15.64 -7.13 -5.20
N GLY A 48 14.78 -7.81 -5.99
CA GLY A 48 14.75 -7.69 -7.44
C GLY A 48 15.87 -8.41 -8.17
N LYS A 49 16.67 -9.23 -7.46
CA LYS A 49 17.81 -9.99 -8.04
C LYS A 49 17.52 -11.46 -8.11
N ASP A 50 18.23 -12.14 -9.02
CA ASP A 50 18.23 -13.60 -9.09
C ASP A 50 19.10 -14.19 -7.97
N HIS A 51 18.56 -15.18 -7.26
CA HIS A 51 19.23 -15.96 -6.23
C HIS A 51 19.25 -17.43 -6.60
N SER A 52 20.41 -18.02 -6.61
CA SER A 52 20.60 -19.41 -7.03
C SER A 52 21.19 -20.27 -5.91
N VAL A 53 21.27 -21.58 -6.15
CA VAL A 53 21.97 -22.53 -5.29
C VAL A 53 23.46 -22.21 -5.29
N ASP A 54 24.06 -22.16 -4.10
CA ASP A 54 25.50 -21.96 -3.91
C ASP A 54 26.20 -23.31 -3.67
N ALA A 55 27.00 -23.72 -4.63
CA ALA A 55 27.84 -24.92 -4.58
C ALA A 55 29.35 -24.57 -4.62
N SER A 56 29.72 -23.33 -4.38
CA SER A 56 31.09 -22.82 -4.49
C SER A 56 32.08 -23.43 -3.49
N ALA A 57 31.58 -23.97 -2.37
CA ALA A 57 32.40 -24.60 -1.32
C ALA A 57 32.65 -26.10 -1.52
N LEU A 58 32.23 -26.66 -2.67
CA LEU A 58 32.48 -28.06 -2.96
C LEU A 58 33.97 -28.35 -3.20
N PRO A 59 34.46 -29.56 -2.84
CA PRO A 59 35.83 -29.98 -3.13
C PRO A 59 36.17 -29.93 -4.62
N GLU A 60 37.43 -29.68 -4.92
CA GLU A 60 37.92 -29.73 -6.31
C GLU A 60 37.64 -31.10 -6.95
N GLY A 61 37.20 -31.11 -8.21
CA GLY A 61 36.83 -32.32 -8.92
C GLY A 61 35.39 -32.79 -8.68
N SER A 62 34.62 -32.09 -7.85
CA SER A 62 33.20 -32.36 -7.69
C SER A 62 32.40 -31.93 -8.93
N VAL A 63 31.46 -32.79 -9.36
CA VAL A 63 30.46 -32.45 -10.36
C VAL A 63 29.11 -32.32 -9.64
N VAL A 64 28.40 -31.20 -9.86
CA VAL A 64 27.08 -30.99 -9.29
C VAL A 64 26.02 -30.91 -10.39
N GLU A 65 24.92 -31.60 -10.16
CA GLU A 65 23.71 -31.56 -10.98
C GLU A 65 22.52 -31.18 -10.10
N TYR A 66 21.57 -30.46 -10.67
CA TYR A 66 20.39 -29.98 -9.98
C TYR A 66 19.13 -30.48 -10.69
N LYS A 67 18.06 -30.62 -9.93
CA LYS A 67 16.75 -30.95 -10.43
C LYS A 67 15.69 -30.13 -9.69
N ALA A 68 15.00 -29.25 -10.40
CA ALA A 68 13.77 -28.60 -9.90
C ALA A 68 12.57 -29.52 -10.12
N ALA A 69 11.51 -29.37 -9.33
CA ALA A 69 10.37 -30.28 -9.11
C ALA A 69 10.01 -31.26 -10.26
N ASP A 70 9.83 -30.76 -11.48
CA ASP A 70 9.34 -31.56 -12.62
C ASP A 70 10.39 -31.71 -13.76
N GLY A 71 11.62 -31.30 -13.51
CA GLY A 71 12.69 -31.29 -14.51
C GLY A 71 13.56 -32.55 -14.50
N GLY A 72 14.42 -32.69 -15.53
CA GLY A 72 15.56 -33.62 -15.51
C GLY A 72 16.76 -33.04 -14.74
N TRP A 73 17.79 -33.85 -14.55
CA TRP A 73 19.06 -33.42 -14.01
C TRP A 73 19.76 -32.47 -14.98
N THR A 74 20.30 -31.36 -14.48
CA THR A 74 21.00 -30.32 -15.24
C THR A 74 22.19 -29.78 -14.45
N SER A 75 23.24 -29.36 -15.14
CA SER A 75 24.40 -28.69 -14.52
C SER A 75 24.15 -27.19 -14.25
N VAL A 76 23.01 -26.64 -14.72
CA VAL A 76 22.67 -25.24 -14.49
C VAL A 76 21.93 -25.12 -13.16
N ALA A 77 22.48 -24.33 -12.24
CA ALA A 77 21.84 -24.07 -10.96
C ALA A 77 20.52 -23.31 -11.15
N PRO A 78 19.40 -23.83 -10.60
CA PRO A 78 18.14 -23.10 -10.61
C PRO A 78 18.26 -21.80 -9.82
N SER A 79 17.48 -20.79 -10.23
CA SER A 79 17.38 -19.51 -9.53
C SER A 79 15.93 -19.15 -9.24
N ILE A 80 15.74 -18.26 -8.27
CA ILE A 80 14.49 -17.63 -7.91
C ILE A 80 14.71 -16.13 -7.82
N LYS A 81 13.80 -15.34 -8.37
CA LYS A 81 13.81 -13.87 -8.30
C LYS A 81 12.63 -13.34 -7.51
N ASP A 82 11.44 -13.77 -7.90
CA ASP A 82 10.20 -13.30 -7.28
C ASP A 82 9.91 -14.01 -5.96
N SER A 83 9.07 -13.40 -5.12
CA SER A 83 8.69 -13.99 -3.85
C SER A 83 8.05 -15.36 -4.02
N GLY A 84 8.53 -16.31 -3.23
CA GLY A 84 8.12 -17.69 -3.31
C GLY A 84 9.17 -18.62 -2.75
N SER A 85 8.97 -19.92 -2.96
CA SER A 85 9.88 -20.97 -2.49
C SER A 85 9.98 -22.09 -3.50
N VAL A 86 11.19 -22.50 -3.81
CA VAL A 86 11.50 -23.61 -4.70
C VAL A 86 12.43 -24.59 -3.98
N THR A 87 12.04 -25.86 -3.91
CA THR A 87 12.92 -26.94 -3.44
C THR A 87 13.69 -27.48 -4.64
N VAL A 88 15.01 -27.56 -4.49
CA VAL A 88 15.93 -28.04 -5.50
C VAL A 88 16.59 -29.31 -4.98
N ASP A 89 16.40 -30.42 -5.68
CA ASP A 89 17.20 -31.62 -5.49
C ASP A 89 18.56 -31.40 -6.12
N TYR A 90 19.62 -31.82 -5.46
CA TYR A 90 20.95 -31.78 -6.05
C TYR A 90 21.66 -33.15 -5.88
N ARG A 91 22.59 -33.41 -6.77
CA ARG A 91 23.49 -34.54 -6.76
C ARG A 91 24.92 -34.03 -6.91
N VAL A 92 25.75 -34.33 -5.95
CA VAL A 92 27.21 -34.09 -6.03
C VAL A 92 27.89 -35.39 -6.27
N THR A 93 28.67 -35.47 -7.35
CA THR A 93 29.52 -36.64 -7.66
C THR A 93 30.98 -36.26 -7.41
N ILE A 94 31.67 -37.04 -6.58
CA ILE A 94 33.10 -36.91 -6.32
C ILE A 94 33.75 -38.29 -6.38
N ASP A 95 34.88 -38.44 -7.09
CA ASP A 95 35.62 -39.70 -7.27
C ASP A 95 34.68 -40.87 -7.70
N GLY A 96 33.67 -40.57 -8.55
CA GLY A 96 32.71 -41.53 -9.09
C GLY A 96 31.58 -41.92 -8.12
N THR A 97 31.51 -41.31 -6.95
CA THR A 97 30.45 -41.57 -5.99
C THR A 97 29.50 -40.37 -5.90
N ALA A 98 28.19 -40.65 -6.02
CA ALA A 98 27.17 -39.65 -5.96
C ALA A 98 26.54 -39.53 -4.57
N VAL A 99 26.31 -38.29 -4.11
CA VAL A 99 25.60 -37.95 -2.88
C VAL A 99 24.46 -37.01 -3.23
N ASP A 100 23.26 -37.42 -2.91
CA ASP A 100 22.04 -36.65 -3.18
C ASP A 100 21.63 -35.81 -1.95
N GLY A 101 21.06 -34.65 -2.19
CA GLY A 101 20.52 -33.78 -1.15
C GLY A 101 19.45 -32.85 -1.68
N LYS A 102 18.91 -32.00 -0.78
CA LYS A 102 17.89 -30.98 -1.10
C LYS A 102 18.26 -29.66 -0.46
N VAL A 103 17.98 -28.57 -1.17
CA VAL A 103 18.07 -27.22 -0.64
C VAL A 103 16.80 -26.44 -1.04
N THR A 104 16.52 -25.37 -0.31
CA THR A 104 15.43 -24.47 -0.62
C THR A 104 15.96 -23.12 -1.01
N LEU A 105 15.42 -22.57 -2.10
CA LEU A 105 15.53 -21.17 -2.46
C LEU A 105 14.23 -20.50 -2.01
N GLU A 106 14.32 -19.51 -1.13
CA GLU A 106 13.18 -18.79 -0.60
C GLU A 106 13.41 -17.29 -0.71
N VAL A 107 12.49 -16.60 -1.40
CA VAL A 107 12.40 -15.13 -1.44
C VAL A 107 11.13 -14.73 -0.73
N LYS A 108 11.27 -14.01 0.39
CA LYS A 108 10.15 -13.52 1.19
C LYS A 108 9.67 -12.19 0.66
N PRO A 109 8.33 -11.94 0.60
CA PRO A 109 7.82 -10.64 0.22
C PRO A 109 8.39 -9.52 1.10
N ARG A 110 8.67 -8.37 0.49
CA ARG A 110 9.15 -7.19 1.19
C ARG A 110 7.97 -6.47 1.84
N ALA A 111 8.01 -6.28 3.15
CA ALA A 111 6.95 -5.61 3.87
C ALA A 111 7.01 -4.10 3.61
N ILE A 112 5.87 -3.51 3.21
CA ILE A 112 5.68 -2.07 3.01
C ILE A 112 4.33 -1.64 3.58
N THR A 113 4.21 -0.35 3.89
CA THR A 113 2.94 0.29 4.24
C THR A 113 2.61 1.34 3.20
N VAL A 114 1.41 1.26 2.65
CA VAL A 114 0.87 2.23 1.69
C VAL A 114 -0.29 2.95 2.35
N ALA A 115 -0.26 4.28 2.35
CA ALA A 115 -1.29 5.11 2.94
C ALA A 115 -1.94 6.00 1.88
N ALA A 116 -3.28 6.09 1.86
CA ALA A 116 -3.98 7.10 1.11
C ALA A 116 -3.67 8.47 1.72
N GLN A 117 -3.47 9.48 0.87
CA GLN A 117 -3.31 10.86 1.32
C GLN A 117 -4.67 11.47 1.64
N ASP A 118 -4.71 12.30 2.69
CA ASP A 118 -5.90 13.08 3.00
C ASP A 118 -6.19 14.05 1.85
N ALA A 119 -7.48 14.25 1.58
CA ALA A 119 -7.95 15.14 0.54
C ALA A 119 -9.21 15.88 0.99
N SER A 120 -9.54 16.97 0.32
CA SER A 120 -10.76 17.73 0.59
C SER A 120 -11.34 18.34 -0.67
N LYS A 121 -12.64 18.67 -0.61
CA LYS A 121 -13.34 19.51 -1.57
C LYS A 121 -14.33 20.41 -0.85
N THR A 122 -14.83 21.44 -1.53
CA THR A 122 -16.01 22.18 -1.09
C THR A 122 -17.27 21.43 -1.53
N TYR A 123 -18.32 21.43 -0.71
CA TYR A 123 -19.61 20.85 -1.06
C TYR A 123 -20.09 21.32 -2.42
N GLY A 124 -20.51 20.37 -3.28
CA GLY A 124 -20.95 20.61 -4.65
C GLY A 124 -19.84 20.77 -5.68
N GLU A 125 -18.57 20.55 -5.34
CA GLU A 125 -17.47 20.42 -6.28
C GLU A 125 -17.20 18.95 -6.61
N ASP A 126 -16.49 18.68 -7.70
CA ASP A 126 -16.04 17.35 -8.06
C ASP A 126 -14.92 16.85 -7.12
N ASP A 127 -14.81 15.54 -6.96
CA ASP A 127 -13.74 14.96 -6.19
C ASP A 127 -12.37 15.22 -6.83
N PRO A 128 -11.35 15.57 -6.05
CA PRO A 128 -10.00 15.64 -6.55
C PRO A 128 -9.48 14.23 -6.87
N LYS A 129 -8.40 14.15 -7.63
CA LYS A 129 -7.71 12.89 -7.82
C LYS A 129 -7.07 12.45 -6.50
N PHE A 130 -7.51 11.31 -5.97
CA PHE A 130 -6.90 10.70 -4.78
C PHE A 130 -5.52 10.12 -5.09
N THR A 131 -4.63 10.20 -4.12
CA THR A 131 -3.25 9.74 -4.22
C THR A 131 -2.84 8.95 -2.99
N TYR A 132 -1.76 8.19 -3.10
CA TYR A 132 -1.19 7.42 -2.00
C TYR A 132 0.33 7.52 -1.99
N ASP A 133 0.92 7.22 -0.83
CA ASP A 133 2.37 7.11 -0.65
C ASP A 133 2.76 5.81 0.05
N VAL A 134 4.00 5.38 -0.18
CA VAL A 134 4.65 4.35 0.63
C VAL A 134 5.23 5.01 1.87
N THR A 135 4.58 4.82 3.01
CA THR A 135 4.91 5.49 4.28
C THR A 135 5.87 4.70 5.17
N SER A 136 6.08 3.42 4.87
CA SER A 136 7.04 2.56 5.57
C SER A 136 7.52 1.45 4.65
N GLY A 137 8.78 1.07 4.81
CA GLY A 137 9.47 0.21 3.87
C GLY A 137 9.86 0.97 2.59
N GLU A 138 10.37 0.25 1.61
CA GLU A 138 10.82 0.82 0.33
C GLU A 138 10.54 -0.17 -0.79
N LEU A 139 10.19 0.32 -1.96
CA LEU A 139 10.17 -0.48 -3.19
C LEU A 139 11.60 -0.76 -3.66
N VAL A 140 11.76 -1.80 -4.45
CA VAL A 140 12.99 -2.02 -5.20
C VAL A 140 13.13 -0.92 -6.23
N GLU A 141 14.36 -0.44 -6.45
CA GLU A 141 14.65 0.66 -7.35
C GLU A 141 14.10 0.40 -8.77
N GLY A 142 13.36 1.36 -9.29
CA GLY A 142 12.71 1.28 -10.60
C GLY A 142 11.36 0.55 -10.62
N GLU A 143 10.90 0.00 -9.50
CA GLU A 143 9.59 -0.62 -9.40
C GLU A 143 8.50 0.36 -8.95
N SER A 144 7.27 0.06 -9.31
CA SER A 144 6.06 0.77 -8.89
C SER A 144 4.96 -0.23 -8.58
N LEU A 145 4.07 0.14 -7.66
CA LEU A 145 2.89 -0.67 -7.36
C LEU A 145 1.88 -0.57 -8.49
N GLN A 146 1.24 -1.70 -8.81
CA GLN A 146 0.28 -1.82 -9.89
C GLN A 146 -1.12 -2.07 -9.34
N GLY A 147 -2.13 -1.46 -9.96
CA GLY A 147 -3.54 -1.72 -9.66
C GLY A 147 -3.98 -1.29 -8.25
N ILE A 148 -3.30 -0.33 -7.62
CA ILE A 148 -3.78 0.28 -6.37
C ILE A 148 -4.91 1.24 -6.74
N GLU A 149 -6.08 1.01 -6.16
CA GLU A 149 -7.27 1.83 -6.30
C GLU A 149 -7.62 2.45 -4.95
N ILE A 150 -8.19 3.66 -4.99
CA ILE A 150 -8.66 4.39 -3.81
C ILE A 150 -10.14 4.66 -3.97
N GLU A 151 -10.92 4.21 -3.02
CA GLU A 151 -12.38 4.34 -3.00
C GLU A 151 -12.85 5.08 -1.75
N ARG A 152 -13.97 5.77 -1.84
CA ARG A 152 -14.71 6.34 -0.72
C ARG A 152 -16.20 5.99 -0.83
N ASP A 153 -16.95 6.24 0.22
CA ASP A 153 -18.41 6.15 0.18
C ASP A 153 -18.97 7.22 -0.76
N ASP A 154 -20.04 6.91 -1.49
CA ASP A 154 -20.65 7.78 -2.51
C ASP A 154 -21.43 9.00 -1.94
N ASP A 155 -21.60 9.10 -0.63
CA ASP A 155 -22.26 10.22 0.01
C ASP A 155 -21.41 11.49 -0.11
N ASP A 156 -22.04 12.58 -0.55
CA ASP A 156 -21.39 13.87 -0.78
C ASP A 156 -21.78 14.95 0.24
N SER A 157 -22.48 14.60 1.31
CA SER A 157 -22.86 15.53 2.37
C SER A 157 -21.66 15.91 3.28
N VAL A 158 -21.74 17.11 3.86
CA VAL A 158 -20.77 17.52 4.89
C VAL A 158 -21.03 16.75 6.18
N ARG A 159 -20.00 16.06 6.70
CA ARG A 159 -20.10 15.36 7.98
C ARG A 159 -18.82 15.47 8.81
N ASP A 160 -19.01 15.41 10.13
CA ASP A 160 -17.89 15.39 11.05
C ASP A 160 -17.04 14.13 10.89
N GLY A 161 -15.71 14.30 10.88
CA GLY A 161 -14.75 13.22 10.70
C GLY A 161 -14.52 12.81 9.25
N GLY A 162 -15.27 13.35 8.29
CA GLY A 162 -15.10 13.09 6.86
C GLY A 162 -15.41 11.64 6.45
N TYR A 163 -14.87 11.21 5.34
CA TYR A 163 -15.02 9.91 4.70
C TYR A 163 -13.69 9.17 4.67
N ALA A 164 -13.69 7.86 4.86
CA ALA A 164 -12.48 7.07 4.72
C ALA A 164 -12.10 6.91 3.24
N LEU A 165 -10.84 7.17 2.91
CA LEU A 165 -10.23 6.81 1.63
C LEU A 165 -9.60 5.43 1.77
N ARG A 166 -10.24 4.39 1.25
CA ARG A 166 -9.81 3.00 1.37
C ARG A 166 -9.00 2.58 0.16
N LEU A 167 -7.86 1.92 0.43
CA LEU A 167 -7.01 1.38 -0.63
C LEU A 167 -7.31 -0.09 -0.86
N THR A 168 -7.37 -0.47 -2.13
CA THR A 168 -7.53 -1.85 -2.57
C THR A 168 -6.53 -2.20 -3.65
N GLN A 169 -6.35 -3.49 -3.92
CA GLN A 169 -5.60 -3.99 -5.07
C GLN A 169 -6.21 -5.30 -5.57
N PRO A 170 -6.03 -5.66 -6.84
CA PRO A 170 -6.42 -6.96 -7.37
C PRO A 170 -5.67 -8.10 -6.66
N GLU A 171 -6.32 -9.24 -6.52
CA GLU A 171 -5.71 -10.44 -5.96
C GLU A 171 -4.46 -10.84 -6.77
N GLY A 172 -3.36 -11.16 -6.08
CA GLY A 172 -2.09 -11.53 -6.69
C GLY A 172 -1.26 -10.34 -7.24
N ALA A 173 -1.81 -9.14 -7.27
CA ALA A 173 -1.02 -7.96 -7.62
C ALA A 173 0.08 -7.70 -6.59
N ASN A 174 1.23 -7.20 -7.06
CA ASN A 174 2.37 -6.83 -6.21
C ASN A 174 2.85 -7.96 -5.28
N SER A 175 2.82 -9.21 -5.74
CA SER A 175 3.12 -10.41 -4.94
C SER A 175 4.50 -10.38 -4.26
N ASN A 176 5.45 -9.62 -4.79
CA ASN A 176 6.78 -9.41 -4.22
C ASN A 176 6.77 -8.52 -2.96
N TYR A 177 5.62 -7.92 -2.66
CA TYR A 177 5.42 -7.05 -1.51
C TYR A 177 4.31 -7.56 -0.60
N LYS A 178 4.55 -7.54 0.69
CA LYS A 178 3.51 -7.69 1.70
C LYS A 178 3.01 -6.30 2.08
N ILE A 179 1.92 -5.87 1.46
CA ILE A 179 1.37 -4.53 1.62
C ILE A 179 0.44 -4.48 2.82
N THR A 180 0.62 -3.46 3.66
CA THR A 180 -0.33 -3.04 4.67
C THR A 180 -0.92 -1.72 4.23
N PHE A 181 -2.23 -1.67 4.00
CA PHE A 181 -2.94 -0.44 3.67
C PHE A 181 -3.30 0.35 4.92
N LYS A 182 -3.22 1.68 4.79
CA LYS A 182 -3.76 2.64 5.76
C LYS A 182 -4.70 3.59 5.03
N ASP A 183 -5.89 3.71 5.58
CA ASP A 183 -6.88 4.65 5.07
C ASP A 183 -6.43 6.09 5.28
N GLY A 184 -6.81 6.97 4.36
CA GLY A 184 -6.78 8.42 4.51
C GLY A 184 -8.15 8.96 4.84
N THR A 185 -8.25 10.27 4.99
CA THR A 185 -9.51 10.99 5.26
C THR A 185 -9.83 11.93 4.11
N PHE A 186 -11.07 11.89 3.64
CA PHE A 186 -11.61 12.85 2.69
C PHE A 186 -12.61 13.77 3.39
N THR A 187 -12.37 15.08 3.36
CA THR A 187 -13.20 16.07 4.01
C THR A 187 -13.99 16.86 2.98
N ILE A 188 -15.31 17.00 3.19
CA ILE A 188 -16.16 17.90 2.42
C ILE A 188 -16.39 19.13 3.28
N ASP A 189 -15.85 20.26 2.85
CA ASP A 189 -15.98 21.54 3.53
C ASP A 189 -17.31 22.20 3.17
N LYS A 190 -17.92 22.89 4.15
CA LYS A 190 -19.16 23.61 3.94
C LYS A 190 -19.01 24.68 2.86
N ARG A 191 -19.97 24.72 1.92
CA ARG A 191 -20.04 25.73 0.89
C ARG A 191 -20.47 27.07 1.49
N GLU A 192 -19.68 28.12 1.24
CA GLU A 192 -20.00 29.45 1.70
C GLU A 192 -21.05 30.10 0.79
N LEU A 193 -22.14 30.55 1.39
CA LEU A 193 -23.19 31.29 0.68
C LEU A 193 -22.84 32.78 0.60
N SER A 194 -23.40 33.45 -0.39
CA SER A 194 -23.48 34.90 -0.37
C SER A 194 -24.92 35.35 -0.16
N VAL A 195 -25.09 36.52 0.46
CA VAL A 195 -26.38 37.02 0.89
C VAL A 195 -26.62 38.39 0.26
N THR A 196 -27.82 38.59 -0.23
CA THR A 196 -28.35 39.93 -0.57
C THR A 196 -29.67 40.16 0.16
N TRP A 197 -29.94 41.39 0.50
CA TRP A 197 -31.20 41.78 1.11
C TRP A 197 -32.12 42.39 0.04
N ASP A 198 -33.45 42.26 0.21
CA ASP A 198 -34.41 42.95 -0.59
C ASP A 198 -34.20 44.46 -0.54
N THR A 199 -34.56 45.15 -1.62
CA THR A 199 -34.46 46.59 -1.69
C THR A 199 -35.51 47.30 -0.84
N THR A 200 -36.57 46.61 -0.38
CA THR A 200 -37.62 47.15 0.49
C THR A 200 -37.13 47.19 1.94
N THR A 201 -36.63 48.31 2.35
CA THR A 201 -36.18 48.58 3.72
C THR A 201 -37.02 49.63 4.44
N GLU A 202 -38.02 50.21 3.77
CA GLU A 202 -38.99 51.14 4.33
C GLU A 202 -40.39 50.56 4.21
N PHE A 203 -41.08 50.42 5.33
CA PHE A 203 -42.44 49.88 5.43
C PHE A 203 -43.38 50.93 5.97
N THR A 204 -44.64 50.85 5.58
CA THR A 204 -45.71 51.71 6.16
C THR A 204 -46.36 50.96 7.33
N TYR A 205 -46.58 51.63 8.44
CA TYR A 205 -47.29 51.05 9.59
C TYR A 205 -48.69 50.61 9.19
N ASP A 206 -49.02 49.35 9.35
CA ASP A 206 -50.32 48.73 9.04
C ASP A 206 -50.84 47.85 10.18
N GLY A 207 -50.08 47.76 11.30
CA GLY A 207 -50.39 46.88 12.44
C GLY A 207 -49.84 45.48 12.32
N GLU A 208 -49.21 45.10 11.19
CA GLU A 208 -48.60 43.78 10.94
C GLU A 208 -47.09 43.82 11.19
N LYS A 209 -46.49 42.64 11.22
CA LYS A 209 -45.04 42.48 11.35
C LYS A 209 -44.34 42.67 10.03
N HIS A 210 -43.33 43.54 10.01
CA HIS A 210 -42.49 43.79 8.85
C HIS A 210 -41.04 43.38 9.14
N CYS A 211 -40.35 42.79 8.13
CA CYS A 211 -38.94 42.44 8.11
C CYS A 211 -38.47 42.37 6.65
N PRO A 212 -37.30 42.93 6.30
CA PRO A 212 -36.67 42.68 5.02
C PRO A 212 -36.44 41.18 4.78
N GLN A 213 -36.54 40.75 3.53
CA GLN A 213 -36.24 39.39 3.14
C GLN A 213 -34.77 39.28 2.71
N ALA A 214 -34.14 38.19 3.06
CA ALA A 214 -32.80 37.86 2.61
C ALA A 214 -32.85 36.81 1.50
N LYS A 215 -32.00 36.95 0.49
CA LYS A 215 -31.83 35.99 -0.59
C LYS A 215 -30.46 35.38 -0.51
N LEU A 216 -30.44 34.07 -0.49
CA LEU A 216 -29.20 33.27 -0.55
C LEU A 216 -28.77 33.06 -2.00
N HIS A 217 -27.46 33.10 -2.24
CA HIS A 217 -26.84 32.78 -3.53
C HIS A 217 -25.79 31.70 -3.33
N ASN A 218 -25.38 31.02 -4.39
CA ASN A 218 -24.47 29.88 -4.41
C ASN A 218 -25.07 28.60 -3.81
N VAL A 219 -26.39 28.53 -3.62
CA VAL A 219 -27.08 27.28 -3.27
C VAL A 219 -27.03 26.37 -4.50
N ILE A 220 -26.72 25.09 -4.30
CA ILE A 220 -26.76 24.09 -5.35
C ILE A 220 -28.20 23.86 -5.80
N GLU A 221 -28.40 23.67 -7.09
CA GLU A 221 -29.73 23.44 -7.65
C GLU A 221 -30.33 22.14 -7.10
N GLY A 222 -31.49 22.26 -6.48
CA GLY A 222 -32.21 21.14 -5.87
C GLY A 222 -32.10 21.07 -4.36
N ASP A 223 -31.14 21.78 -3.73
CA ASP A 223 -30.98 21.78 -2.28
C ASP A 223 -32.06 22.66 -1.58
N ASP A 224 -32.55 22.16 -0.45
CA ASP A 224 -33.46 22.88 0.43
C ASP A 224 -32.65 23.64 1.50
N VAL A 225 -32.41 24.94 1.24
CA VAL A 225 -31.68 25.83 2.15
C VAL A 225 -32.33 27.20 2.17
N SER A 226 -32.63 27.72 3.35
CA SER A 226 -33.21 29.03 3.60
C SER A 226 -32.49 29.76 4.73
N ALA A 227 -32.56 31.12 4.72
CA ALA A 227 -32.03 31.92 5.80
C ALA A 227 -33.16 32.24 6.81
N TYR A 228 -32.91 31.93 8.09
CA TYR A 228 -33.79 32.41 9.14
C TYR A 228 -33.42 33.85 9.53
N VAL A 229 -34.37 34.78 9.28
CA VAL A 229 -34.22 36.21 9.57
C VAL A 229 -34.97 36.56 10.84
N ASP A 230 -34.24 37.00 11.86
CA ASP A 230 -34.81 37.56 13.08
C ASP A 230 -34.86 39.09 13.00
N GLY A 231 -35.76 39.70 13.78
CA GLY A 231 -35.87 41.16 13.89
C GLY A 231 -37.17 41.75 13.43
N ALA A 232 -38.19 40.96 13.03
CA ALA A 232 -39.50 41.46 12.62
C ALA A 232 -40.17 42.35 13.68
N LYS A 233 -40.70 43.51 13.26
CA LYS A 233 -41.31 44.51 14.14
C LYS A 233 -42.67 44.95 13.62
N VAL A 234 -43.48 45.52 14.54
CA VAL A 234 -44.83 46.07 14.24
C VAL A 234 -44.88 47.58 14.36
N LYS A 235 -44.15 48.13 15.36
CA LYS A 235 -44.25 49.56 15.70
C LYS A 235 -43.39 50.42 14.78
N ALA A 236 -43.81 51.67 14.56
CA ALA A 236 -43.00 52.66 13.85
C ALA A 236 -41.66 52.91 14.56
N GLY A 237 -40.57 52.93 13.82
CA GLY A 237 -39.20 53.07 14.31
C GLY A 237 -38.17 52.55 13.32
N THR A 238 -36.87 52.66 13.69
CA THR A 238 -35.73 52.09 12.93
C THR A 238 -35.24 50.85 13.63
N TYR A 239 -35.01 49.81 12.89
CA TYR A 239 -34.67 48.47 13.38
C TYR A 239 -33.60 47.81 12.55
N THR A 240 -33.03 46.69 13.06
CA THR A 240 -32.09 45.87 12.35
C THR A 240 -32.64 44.45 12.26
N ALA A 241 -32.78 43.94 11.06
CA ALA A 241 -32.98 42.52 10.77
C ALA A 241 -31.64 41.78 10.74
N LYS A 242 -31.61 40.53 11.18
CA LYS A 242 -30.38 39.74 11.24
C LYS A 242 -30.64 38.29 10.80
N ILE A 243 -29.80 37.76 9.93
CA ILE A 243 -29.74 36.32 9.67
C ILE A 243 -29.01 35.66 10.83
N THR A 244 -29.60 34.67 11.46
CA THR A 244 -29.05 33.97 12.64
C THR A 244 -28.64 32.55 12.35
N GLU A 245 -29.31 31.89 11.40
CA GLU A 245 -29.02 30.48 11.05
C GLU A 245 -29.54 30.18 9.63
N LEU A 246 -29.06 29.06 9.08
CA LEU A 246 -29.61 28.42 7.91
C LEU A 246 -30.56 27.31 8.32
N THR A 247 -31.65 27.14 7.56
CA THR A 247 -32.70 26.13 7.78
C THR A 247 -32.94 25.37 6.48
N GLY A 248 -33.57 24.20 6.57
CA GLY A 248 -33.81 23.28 5.46
C GLY A 248 -32.99 22.01 5.60
N ASP A 249 -33.34 20.97 4.86
CA ASP A 249 -32.77 19.65 4.99
C ASP A 249 -31.25 19.63 4.63
N ASP A 250 -30.82 20.50 3.70
CA ASP A 250 -29.45 20.59 3.21
C ASP A 250 -28.62 21.71 3.89
N ALA A 251 -29.19 22.45 4.84
CA ALA A 251 -28.51 23.54 5.54
C ALA A 251 -27.19 23.17 6.18
N GLY A 252 -27.03 21.89 6.56
CA GLY A 252 -25.80 21.33 7.13
C GLY A 252 -24.59 21.42 6.21
N ASN A 253 -24.79 21.45 4.89
CA ASN A 253 -23.76 21.50 3.87
C ASN A 253 -23.23 22.91 3.60
N TYR A 254 -23.84 23.93 4.21
CA TYR A 254 -23.57 25.33 3.95
C TYR A 254 -23.12 26.09 5.19
N LYS A 255 -22.50 27.22 4.97
CA LYS A 255 -22.17 28.20 6.00
C LYS A 255 -22.54 29.61 5.54
N LEU A 256 -22.93 30.44 6.49
CA LEU A 256 -23.16 31.87 6.26
C LEU A 256 -21.82 32.59 6.00
N PRO A 257 -21.82 33.69 5.20
CA PRO A 257 -20.65 34.52 5.04
C PRO A 257 -20.31 35.26 6.35
N ALA A 258 -19.08 35.76 6.45
CA ALA A 258 -18.65 36.51 7.63
C ALA A 258 -19.34 37.89 7.75
N GLU A 259 -19.83 38.44 6.64
CA GLU A 259 -20.39 39.81 6.55
C GLU A 259 -21.74 39.80 5.80
N GLY A 260 -22.45 40.90 5.85
CA GLY A 260 -23.73 41.06 5.14
C GLY A 260 -24.94 40.41 5.81
N LEU A 261 -24.80 39.95 7.06
CA LEU A 261 -25.85 39.24 7.81
C LEU A 261 -26.89 40.15 8.45
N THR A 262 -26.78 41.48 8.29
CA THR A 262 -27.69 42.44 8.90
C THR A 262 -28.22 43.43 7.86
N CYS A 263 -29.44 43.91 8.06
CA CYS A 263 -30.09 44.92 7.25
C CYS A 263 -30.86 45.89 8.17
N GLU A 264 -30.60 47.18 8.02
CA GLU A 264 -31.39 48.20 8.70
C GLU A 264 -32.69 48.45 7.93
N PHE A 265 -33.79 48.67 8.63
CA PHE A 265 -35.09 48.96 8.04
C PHE A 265 -35.90 49.87 8.95
N SER A 266 -36.91 50.53 8.40
CA SER A 266 -37.84 51.40 9.10
C SER A 266 -39.30 51.02 8.88
N ILE A 267 -40.17 51.33 9.84
CA ILE A 267 -41.63 51.23 9.73
C ILE A 267 -42.23 52.58 10.01
#